data_d887a23e27d0305eff5c728fc222c9ba
#
_entry.id   d887a23e27d0305eff5c728fc222c9ba
#
_cell.length_a   1.000
_cell.length_b   1.000
_cell.length_c   1.000
_cell.angle_alpha   90.00
_cell.angle_beta   90.00
_cell.angle_gamma   90.00
#
_symmetry.space_group_name_H-M   'P 1'
#
loop_
_entity.id
_entity.type
_entity.pdbx_description
1 polymer ?
#
loop_
_entity_poly.entity_id
_entity_poly.type
_entity_poly.pdbx_seq_one_letter_code
_entity_poly.pdbx_strand_id
1 'polypeptide(L)'
;MEKLFNFQDFKYAIRDLTRSYKKISTIIFTLFISLFVLSVILSLEYSLKKELNANAKILLGGDFEINTRNEKVNDQYLKKIEKFGTISSTVEFSTMLANSTKSDAKTFFIRLKAIDQKYPLYGSVRSFPDNALTLLQTTKNSIVVNKKIFETLKLKVNDTVFIKQTAFKVVGYVESVPDLGRALLFGDFAVVSTNSFLNLNINTLGSFINYEYRVKLNNDNINFKQELENITKNDVYNE
;
A
#
# COMPACT_ATOMS: atom_id res chain seq x y z
N MET A 1 -50.41 -38.41 -21.35
CA MET A 1 -51.51 -37.65 -20.71
C MET A 1 -51.13 -36.16 -20.75
N GLU A 2 -51.34 -35.55 -21.91
CA GLU A 2 -51.18 -34.10 -22.07
C GLU A 2 -52.53 -33.45 -21.83
N LYS A 3 -52.72 -32.78 -20.72
CA LYS A 3 -53.82 -31.82 -20.57
C LYS A 3 -53.40 -30.55 -21.27
N LEU A 4 -53.87 -30.46 -22.51
CA LEU A 4 -53.84 -29.23 -23.30
C LEU A 4 -54.31 -28.03 -22.50
N PHE A 5 -53.49 -27.04 -22.45
CA PHE A 5 -53.76 -25.71 -21.91
C PHE A 5 -55.07 -25.18 -22.49
N ASN A 6 -56.12 -25.10 -21.68
CA ASN A 6 -57.44 -24.72 -22.15
C ASN A 6 -57.44 -23.18 -22.32
N PHE A 7 -57.82 -22.69 -23.49
CA PHE A 7 -57.89 -21.25 -23.80
C PHE A 7 -58.72 -20.46 -22.79
N GLN A 8 -59.67 -21.14 -22.12
CA GLN A 8 -60.44 -20.55 -21.02
C GLN A 8 -59.59 -20.29 -19.77
N ASP A 9 -58.68 -21.19 -19.42
CA ASP A 9 -57.78 -21.00 -18.26
C ASP A 9 -56.85 -19.81 -18.48
N PHE A 10 -56.40 -19.59 -19.70
CA PHE A 10 -55.61 -18.43 -20.06
C PHE A 10 -56.39 -17.09 -19.93
N LYS A 11 -57.66 -17.10 -20.35
CA LYS A 11 -58.55 -15.94 -20.22
C LYS A 11 -58.83 -15.59 -18.75
N TYR A 12 -59.02 -16.59 -17.88
CA TYR A 12 -59.18 -16.39 -16.44
C TYR A 12 -57.88 -15.87 -15.79
N ALA A 13 -56.72 -16.40 -16.18
CA ALA A 13 -55.45 -15.96 -15.69
C ALA A 13 -55.18 -14.47 -16.04
N ILE A 14 -55.43 -14.04 -17.27
CA ILE A 14 -55.31 -12.64 -17.68
C ILE A 14 -56.26 -11.74 -16.89
N ARG A 15 -57.51 -12.17 -16.67
CA ARG A 15 -58.48 -11.39 -15.91
C ARG A 15 -58.09 -11.23 -14.44
N ASP A 16 -57.50 -12.26 -13.86
CA ASP A 16 -57.00 -12.22 -12.48
C ASP A 16 -55.78 -11.35 -12.33
N LEU A 17 -54.84 -11.41 -13.32
CA LEU A 17 -53.72 -10.49 -13.43
C LEU A 17 -54.17 -9.04 -13.51
N THR A 18 -55.15 -8.70 -14.34
CA THR A 18 -55.61 -7.31 -14.45
C THR A 18 -56.38 -6.83 -13.23
N ARG A 19 -57.04 -7.71 -12.49
CA ARG A 19 -57.73 -7.36 -11.22
C ARG A 19 -56.78 -7.18 -10.05
N SER A 20 -55.62 -7.87 -10.07
CA SER A 20 -54.63 -7.86 -9.02
C SER A 20 -53.41 -7.02 -9.38
N TYR A 21 -53.48 -6.13 -10.39
CA TYR A 21 -52.34 -5.40 -10.96
C TYR A 21 -51.48 -4.66 -9.94
N LYS A 22 -52.11 -4.09 -8.87
CA LYS A 22 -51.36 -3.39 -7.82
C LYS A 22 -50.42 -4.31 -7.04
N LYS A 23 -50.87 -5.53 -6.69
CA LYS A 23 -50.06 -6.52 -5.98
C LYS A 23 -48.94 -7.03 -6.86
N ILE A 24 -49.27 -7.32 -8.13
CA ILE A 24 -48.31 -7.82 -9.11
C ILE A 24 -47.26 -6.75 -9.42
N SER A 25 -47.67 -5.49 -9.59
CA SER A 25 -46.76 -4.36 -9.79
C SER A 25 -45.79 -4.20 -8.62
N THR A 26 -46.26 -4.37 -7.38
CA THR A 26 -45.39 -4.31 -6.20
C THR A 26 -44.34 -5.42 -6.21
N ILE A 27 -44.72 -6.66 -6.57
CA ILE A 27 -43.80 -7.79 -6.67
C ILE A 27 -42.78 -7.56 -7.78
N ILE A 28 -43.22 -7.11 -8.94
CA ILE A 28 -42.33 -6.81 -10.09
C ILE A 28 -41.35 -5.69 -9.71
N PHE A 29 -41.83 -4.64 -9.04
CA PHE A 29 -41.01 -3.53 -8.61
C PHE A 29 -39.96 -3.98 -7.58
N THR A 30 -40.34 -4.82 -6.62
CA THR A 30 -39.41 -5.39 -5.64
C THR A 30 -38.33 -6.25 -6.31
N LEU A 31 -38.76 -7.11 -7.27
CA LEU A 31 -37.82 -7.90 -8.06
C LEU A 31 -36.87 -7.03 -8.88
N PHE A 32 -37.41 -5.98 -9.53
CA PHE A 32 -36.60 -5.06 -10.30
C PHE A 32 -35.55 -4.36 -9.41
N ILE A 33 -35.96 -3.85 -8.24
CA ILE A 33 -35.03 -3.22 -7.29
C ILE A 33 -33.95 -4.23 -6.86
N SER A 34 -34.34 -5.45 -6.53
CA SER A 34 -33.40 -6.49 -6.10
C SER A 34 -32.37 -6.82 -7.17
N LEU A 35 -32.80 -6.99 -8.42
CA LEU A 35 -31.91 -7.23 -9.55
C LEU A 35 -31.06 -6.02 -9.87
N PHE A 36 -31.60 -4.81 -9.74
CA PHE A 36 -30.85 -3.57 -9.94
C PHE A 36 -29.72 -3.44 -8.90
N VAL A 37 -30.00 -3.63 -7.62
CA VAL A 37 -29.00 -3.61 -6.55
C VAL A 37 -27.91 -4.65 -6.79
N LEU A 38 -28.30 -5.88 -7.14
CA LEU A 38 -27.36 -6.94 -7.46
C LEU A 38 -26.46 -6.56 -8.64
N SER A 39 -27.04 -5.99 -9.72
CA SER A 39 -26.29 -5.53 -10.89
C SER A 39 -25.28 -4.42 -10.52
N VAL A 40 -25.67 -3.48 -9.67
CA VAL A 40 -24.77 -2.42 -9.19
C VAL A 40 -23.60 -3.02 -8.41
N ILE A 41 -23.86 -3.97 -7.50
CA ILE A 41 -22.81 -4.62 -6.71
C ILE A 41 -21.83 -5.37 -7.61
N LEU A 42 -22.32 -6.15 -8.56
CA LEU A 42 -21.47 -6.89 -9.52
C LEU A 42 -20.65 -5.95 -10.41
N SER A 43 -21.24 -4.84 -10.86
CA SER A 43 -20.54 -3.82 -11.64
C SER A 43 -19.43 -3.15 -10.83
N LEU A 44 -19.71 -2.82 -9.56
CA LEU A 44 -18.73 -2.25 -8.67
C LEU A 44 -17.57 -3.23 -8.39
N GLU A 45 -17.88 -4.48 -8.11
CA GLU A 45 -16.87 -5.53 -7.93
C GLU A 45 -15.96 -5.66 -9.15
N TYR A 46 -16.54 -5.73 -10.35
CA TYR A 46 -15.77 -5.80 -11.60
C TYR A 46 -14.87 -4.58 -11.79
N SER A 47 -15.40 -3.38 -11.57
CA SER A 47 -14.66 -2.12 -11.69
C SER A 47 -13.50 -2.05 -10.70
N LEU A 48 -13.74 -2.42 -9.43
CA LEU A 48 -12.70 -2.47 -8.40
C LEU A 48 -11.61 -3.48 -8.73
N LYS A 49 -11.97 -4.69 -9.15
CA LYS A 49 -10.99 -5.71 -9.56
C LYS A 49 -10.13 -5.24 -10.73
N LYS A 50 -10.76 -4.60 -11.72
CA LYS A 50 -10.04 -4.05 -12.88
C LYS A 50 -9.06 -2.96 -12.47
N GLU A 51 -9.49 -2.02 -11.62
CA GLU A 51 -8.66 -0.92 -11.12
C GLU A 51 -7.51 -1.44 -10.26
N LEU A 52 -7.80 -2.37 -9.34
CA LEU A 52 -6.79 -2.98 -8.48
C LEU A 52 -5.74 -3.74 -9.31
N ASN A 53 -6.16 -4.52 -10.30
CA ASN A 53 -5.23 -5.26 -11.16
C ASN A 53 -4.38 -4.32 -12.03
N ALA A 54 -4.95 -3.24 -12.55
CA ALA A 54 -4.23 -2.24 -13.34
C ALA A 54 -3.16 -1.51 -12.52
N ASN A 55 -3.47 -1.22 -11.25
CA ASN A 55 -2.61 -0.45 -10.36
C ASN A 55 -1.86 -1.32 -9.34
N ALA A 56 -2.02 -2.65 -9.38
CA ALA A 56 -1.43 -3.56 -8.39
C ALA A 56 0.07 -3.37 -8.23
N LYS A 57 0.81 -3.27 -9.33
CA LYS A 57 2.28 -3.06 -9.32
C LYS A 57 2.66 -1.73 -8.66
N ILE A 58 1.85 -0.69 -8.83
CA ILE A 58 2.07 0.62 -8.20
C ILE A 58 1.71 0.57 -6.71
N LEU A 59 0.58 -0.06 -6.36
CA LEU A 59 0.11 -0.16 -4.97
C LEU A 59 1.01 -1.05 -4.10
N LEU A 60 1.59 -2.09 -4.68
CA LEU A 60 2.57 -2.96 -4.03
C LEU A 60 3.98 -2.36 -4.08
N GLY A 61 4.24 -1.43 -4.99
CA GLY A 61 5.55 -0.87 -5.24
C GLY A 61 6.54 -1.84 -5.90
N GLY A 62 6.05 -3.00 -6.39
CA GLY A 62 6.84 -4.06 -7.02
C GLY A 62 5.97 -5.12 -7.67
N ASP A 63 6.58 -6.01 -8.46
CA ASP A 63 5.93 -7.23 -8.95
C ASP A 63 5.78 -8.27 -7.83
N PHE A 64 6.76 -8.28 -6.90
CA PHE A 64 6.77 -9.10 -5.69
C PHE A 64 7.31 -8.30 -4.51
N GLU A 65 6.85 -8.66 -3.32
CA GLU A 65 7.30 -8.12 -2.04
C GLU A 65 7.69 -9.28 -1.12
N ILE A 66 8.90 -9.18 -0.55
CA ILE A 66 9.37 -10.04 0.53
C ILE A 66 9.39 -9.18 1.77
N ASN A 67 8.64 -9.58 2.78
CA ASN A 67 8.51 -8.84 4.03
C ASN A 67 9.00 -9.73 5.19
N THR A 68 9.96 -9.20 5.94
CA THR A 68 10.48 -9.87 7.14
C THR A 68 10.39 -8.93 8.35
N ARG A 69 10.19 -9.51 9.52
CA ARG A 69 10.07 -8.76 10.77
C ARG A 69 11.31 -8.98 11.64
N ASN A 70 11.92 -7.89 12.07
CA ASN A 70 13.09 -7.83 12.97
C ASN A 70 14.39 -8.41 12.41
N GLU A 71 14.35 -9.17 11.33
CA GLU A 71 15.51 -9.78 10.71
C GLU A 71 15.64 -9.35 9.26
N LYS A 72 16.85 -9.08 8.84
CA LYS A 72 17.15 -8.79 7.43
C LYS A 72 17.23 -10.10 6.65
N VAL A 73 16.79 -10.07 5.42
CA VAL A 73 17.05 -11.18 4.48
C VAL A 73 18.55 -11.28 4.22
N ASN A 74 19.08 -12.49 4.18
CA ASN A 74 20.49 -12.74 3.91
C ASN A 74 20.91 -12.16 2.55
N ASP A 75 22.05 -11.47 2.53
CA ASP A 75 22.58 -10.82 1.31
C ASP A 75 22.83 -11.81 0.18
N GLN A 76 23.20 -13.05 0.48
CA GLN A 76 23.37 -14.11 -0.53
C GLN A 76 22.05 -14.44 -1.22
N TYR A 77 20.97 -14.44 -0.47
CA TYR A 77 19.62 -14.66 -0.98
C TYR A 77 19.16 -13.50 -1.87
N LEU A 78 19.39 -12.26 -1.43
CA LEU A 78 19.09 -11.08 -2.24
C LEU A 78 19.87 -11.07 -3.55
N LYS A 79 21.16 -11.43 -3.55
CA LYS A 79 21.96 -11.56 -4.76
C LYS A 79 21.42 -12.62 -5.74
N LYS A 80 20.84 -13.71 -5.25
CA LYS A 80 20.18 -14.70 -6.13
C LYS A 80 18.94 -14.09 -6.80
N ILE A 81 18.15 -13.31 -6.06
CA ILE A 81 16.94 -12.64 -6.57
C ILE A 81 17.28 -11.50 -7.53
N GLU A 82 18.38 -10.77 -7.33
CA GLU A 82 18.83 -9.68 -8.22
C GLU A 82 19.06 -10.15 -9.66
N LYS A 83 19.31 -11.45 -9.89
CA LYS A 83 19.42 -12.02 -11.24
C LYS A 83 18.11 -11.94 -12.03
N PHE A 84 16.96 -11.90 -11.34
CA PHE A 84 15.64 -11.89 -11.97
C PHE A 84 15.06 -10.47 -12.12
N GLY A 85 15.62 -9.49 -11.39
CA GLY A 85 15.09 -8.15 -11.44
C GLY A 85 15.82 -7.15 -10.55
N THR A 86 15.30 -5.94 -10.53
CA THR A 86 15.80 -4.87 -9.66
C THR A 86 15.13 -4.97 -8.30
N ILE A 87 15.93 -4.95 -7.22
CA ILE A 87 15.43 -4.97 -5.84
C ILE A 87 15.57 -3.57 -5.24
N SER A 88 14.51 -3.08 -4.60
CA SER A 88 14.53 -1.92 -3.70
C SER A 88 14.24 -2.38 -2.29
N SER A 89 15.07 -1.96 -1.35
CA SER A 89 14.99 -2.30 0.07
C SER A 89 14.46 -1.12 0.87
N THR A 90 13.37 -1.33 1.60
CA THR A 90 12.81 -0.33 2.50
C THR A 90 12.70 -0.91 3.91
N VAL A 91 12.82 -0.03 4.92
CA VAL A 91 12.69 -0.40 6.33
C VAL A 91 11.63 0.48 6.95
N GLU A 92 10.66 -0.13 7.61
CA GLU A 92 9.60 0.61 8.28
C GLU A 92 9.56 0.29 9.77
N PHE A 93 9.40 1.33 10.58
CA PHE A 93 9.09 1.17 12.00
C PHE A 93 8.34 2.40 12.53
N SER A 94 7.66 2.21 13.66
CA SER A 94 6.91 3.27 14.31
C SER A 94 7.76 3.95 15.39
N THR A 95 7.73 5.30 15.41
CA THR A 95 8.51 6.09 16.36
C THR A 95 7.84 7.43 16.64
N MET A 96 8.44 8.21 17.54
CA MET A 96 8.03 9.57 17.83
C MET A 96 8.96 10.57 17.13
N LEU A 97 8.35 11.55 16.46
CA LEU A 97 9.03 12.72 15.89
C LEU A 97 8.71 13.93 16.75
N ALA A 98 9.71 14.70 17.12
CA ALA A 98 9.58 15.91 17.92
C ALA A 98 10.18 17.13 17.19
N ASN A 99 9.60 18.31 17.40
CA ASN A 99 10.14 19.54 16.85
C ASN A 99 11.25 20.16 17.72
N SER A 100 11.49 19.63 18.91
CA SER A 100 12.50 20.10 19.86
C SER A 100 12.90 18.96 20.78
N THR A 101 14.02 19.12 21.47
CA THR A 101 14.47 18.23 22.57
C THR A 101 14.00 18.70 23.94
N LYS A 102 13.31 19.84 24.03
CA LYS A 102 12.80 20.41 25.28
C LYS A 102 11.54 19.68 25.76
N SER A 103 11.21 19.84 27.03
CA SER A 103 10.04 19.20 27.65
C SER A 103 8.69 19.67 27.09
N ASP A 104 8.65 20.84 26.47
CA ASP A 104 7.47 21.42 25.80
C ASP A 104 7.34 21.04 24.29
N ALA A 105 8.17 20.13 23.82
CA ALA A 105 8.21 19.71 22.44
C ALA A 105 6.87 19.11 21.99
N LYS A 106 6.39 19.54 20.83
CA LYS A 106 5.28 18.87 20.15
C LYS A 106 5.79 17.59 19.52
N THR A 107 5.15 16.48 19.85
CA THR A 107 5.50 15.15 19.37
C THR A 107 4.41 14.55 18.51
N PHE A 108 4.81 13.80 17.49
CA PHE A 108 3.93 13.05 16.61
C PHE A 108 4.35 11.59 16.59
N PHE A 109 3.38 10.70 16.76
CA PHE A 109 3.60 9.29 16.47
C PHE A 109 3.59 9.11 14.96
N ILE A 110 4.71 8.67 14.41
CA ILE A 110 4.91 8.52 12.98
C ILE A 110 5.34 7.09 12.62
N ARG A 111 5.02 6.72 11.40
CA ARG A 111 5.69 5.61 10.73
C ARG A 111 6.89 6.17 9.97
N LEU A 112 8.09 5.77 10.36
CA LEU A 112 9.32 6.14 9.66
C LEU A 112 9.64 5.08 8.62
N LYS A 113 9.80 5.52 7.36
CA LYS A 113 10.19 4.69 6.24
C LYS A 113 11.59 5.07 5.77
N ALA A 114 12.52 4.14 5.86
CA ALA A 114 13.84 4.29 5.27
C ALA A 114 13.82 3.72 3.86
N ILE A 115 14.32 4.48 2.89
CA ILE A 115 14.33 4.12 1.46
C ILE A 115 15.73 4.08 0.91
N ASP A 116 15.97 3.18 -0.04
CA ASP A 116 17.20 3.11 -0.82
C ASP A 116 17.15 4.05 -2.03
N GLN A 117 18.23 4.05 -2.82
CA GLN A 117 18.34 4.89 -4.03
C GLN A 117 17.47 4.41 -5.20
N LYS A 118 17.02 3.15 -5.18
CA LYS A 118 16.21 2.55 -6.24
C LYS A 118 14.70 2.79 -6.03
N TYR A 119 14.32 3.30 -4.87
CA TYR A 119 12.94 3.61 -4.54
C TYR A 119 12.44 4.90 -5.23
N PRO A 120 11.20 4.92 -5.77
CA PRO A 120 10.25 3.82 -5.93
C PRO A 120 10.51 3.04 -7.24
N LEU A 121 10.26 1.71 -7.25
CA LEU A 121 10.38 0.88 -8.45
C LEU A 121 9.21 1.09 -9.43
N TYR A 122 8.03 1.42 -8.90
CA TYR A 122 6.82 1.74 -9.65
C TYR A 122 6.15 2.98 -9.07
N GLY A 123 5.49 3.74 -9.97
CA GLY A 123 4.82 4.98 -9.59
C GLY A 123 5.78 6.14 -9.40
N SER A 124 5.29 7.19 -8.76
CA SER A 124 6.07 8.39 -8.46
C SER A 124 5.71 8.94 -7.08
N VAL A 125 6.67 9.53 -6.41
CA VAL A 125 6.47 10.27 -5.17
C VAL A 125 6.21 11.72 -5.48
N ARG A 126 5.11 12.27 -4.96
CA ARG A 126 4.85 13.71 -5.03
C ARG A 126 5.40 14.38 -3.78
N SER A 127 6.40 15.24 -3.96
CA SER A 127 7.08 15.94 -2.88
C SER A 127 7.27 17.42 -3.19
N PHE A 128 7.49 18.20 -2.16
CA PHE A 128 7.90 19.59 -2.29
C PHE A 128 9.17 19.82 -1.42
N PRO A 129 10.24 20.37 -2.01
CA PRO A 129 10.43 20.59 -3.46
C PRO A 129 10.42 19.28 -4.25
N ASP A 130 10.27 19.33 -5.57
CA ASP A 130 10.20 18.13 -6.43
C ASP A 130 11.42 17.22 -6.31
N ASN A 131 12.57 17.79 -5.99
CA ASN A 131 13.83 17.08 -5.78
C ASN A 131 14.07 16.64 -4.33
N ALA A 132 13.05 16.68 -3.45
CA ALA A 132 13.20 16.35 -2.02
C ALA A 132 13.77 14.94 -1.81
N LEU A 133 13.39 13.95 -2.63
CA LEU A 133 13.95 12.59 -2.58
C LEU A 133 15.43 12.53 -2.92
N THR A 134 15.87 13.31 -3.92
CA THR A 134 17.28 13.41 -4.27
C THR A 134 18.08 14.07 -3.15
N LEU A 135 17.53 15.13 -2.56
CA LEU A 135 18.12 15.79 -1.37
C LEU A 135 18.20 14.84 -0.19
N LEU A 136 17.18 13.98 -0.01
CA LEU A 136 17.15 12.97 1.04
C LEU A 136 18.31 11.97 0.92
N GLN A 137 18.67 11.57 -0.30
CA GLN A 137 19.76 10.61 -0.56
C GLN A 137 21.16 11.25 -0.44
N THR A 138 21.27 12.53 -0.75
CA THR A 138 22.57 13.25 -0.78
C THR A 138 22.93 13.94 0.53
N THR A 139 21.93 14.28 1.35
CA THR A 139 22.13 15.01 2.62
C THR A 139 22.13 14.04 3.79
N LYS A 140 23.17 14.09 4.61
CA LYS A 140 23.25 13.28 5.84
C LYS A 140 22.16 13.72 6.83
N ASN A 141 21.58 12.74 7.54
CA ASN A 141 20.55 12.96 8.55
C ASN A 141 19.45 13.90 8.08
N SER A 142 18.95 13.67 6.89
CA SER A 142 17.83 14.40 6.31
C SER A 142 16.54 13.59 6.40
N ILE A 143 15.43 14.31 6.43
CA ILE A 143 14.07 13.75 6.54
C ILE A 143 13.10 14.53 5.67
N VAL A 144 12.17 13.79 5.08
CA VAL A 144 10.97 14.34 4.43
C VAL A 144 9.78 13.89 5.24
N VAL A 145 8.94 14.81 5.69
CA VAL A 145 7.74 14.52 6.49
C VAL A 145 6.48 14.57 5.62
N ASN A 146 5.38 13.98 6.06
CA ASN A 146 4.12 14.17 5.36
C ASN A 146 3.66 15.64 5.47
N LYS A 147 2.88 16.11 4.50
CA LYS A 147 2.40 17.49 4.42
C LYS A 147 1.69 17.94 5.70
N LYS A 148 0.89 17.06 6.30
CA LYS A 148 0.17 17.37 7.55
C LYS A 148 1.10 17.71 8.70
N ILE A 149 2.17 16.95 8.93
CA ILE A 149 3.18 17.27 9.97
C ILE A 149 3.87 18.58 9.64
N PHE A 150 4.26 18.77 8.38
CA PHE A 150 4.94 19.98 7.93
C PHE A 150 4.13 21.24 8.23
N GLU A 151 2.83 21.23 7.92
CA GLU A 151 1.91 22.35 8.19
C GLU A 151 1.59 22.51 9.67
N THR A 152 1.34 21.41 10.40
CA THR A 152 0.95 21.46 11.82
C THR A 152 2.07 21.98 12.71
N LEU A 153 3.31 21.58 12.42
CA LEU A 153 4.51 22.09 13.12
C LEU A 153 5.02 23.41 12.55
N LYS A 154 4.41 23.91 11.46
CA LYS A 154 4.86 25.10 10.72
C LYS A 154 6.33 25.05 10.33
N LEU A 155 6.78 23.86 9.90
CA LEU A 155 8.15 23.61 9.50
C LEU A 155 8.49 24.37 8.22
N LYS A 156 9.77 24.69 8.09
CA LYS A 156 10.39 25.21 6.88
C LYS A 156 11.46 24.24 6.41
N VAL A 157 11.78 24.29 5.13
CA VAL A 157 12.94 23.58 4.61
C VAL A 157 14.18 24.06 5.35
N ASN A 158 15.02 23.14 5.77
CA ASN A 158 16.20 23.28 6.63
C ASN A 158 15.93 23.37 8.13
N ASP A 159 14.68 23.33 8.59
CA ASP A 159 14.41 23.17 10.02
C ASP A 159 14.91 21.81 10.53
N THR A 160 15.10 21.72 11.83
CA THR A 160 15.55 20.50 12.48
C THR A 160 14.41 19.88 13.27
N VAL A 161 14.23 18.58 13.08
CA VAL A 161 13.33 17.72 13.87
C VAL A 161 14.13 16.60 14.52
N PHE A 162 13.56 15.96 15.53
CA PHE A 162 14.25 14.96 16.32
C PHE A 162 13.47 13.64 16.30
N ILE A 163 14.19 12.55 16.07
CA ILE A 163 13.70 11.19 16.29
C ILE A 163 14.57 10.58 17.37
N LYS A 164 13.96 10.26 18.52
CA LYS A 164 14.70 9.97 19.74
C LYS A 164 15.61 11.18 20.08
N GLN A 165 16.93 10.98 20.10
CA GLN A 165 17.91 12.05 20.35
C GLN A 165 18.67 12.47 19.07
N THR A 166 18.33 11.88 17.93
CA THR A 166 19.02 12.16 16.67
C THR A 166 18.33 13.30 15.94
N ALA A 167 19.09 14.33 15.60
CA ALA A 167 18.63 15.48 14.82
C ALA A 167 18.58 15.14 13.33
N PHE A 168 17.48 15.53 12.69
CA PHE A 168 17.26 15.39 11.26
C PHE A 168 16.93 16.74 10.64
N LYS A 169 17.54 17.03 9.51
CA LYS A 169 17.27 18.23 8.73
C LYS A 169 16.08 17.98 7.79
N VAL A 170 15.05 18.79 7.90
CA VAL A 170 13.88 18.72 7.02
C VAL A 170 14.25 19.24 5.64
N VAL A 171 14.21 18.40 4.61
CA VAL A 171 14.52 18.78 3.23
C VAL A 171 13.28 19.01 2.38
N GLY A 172 12.08 18.74 2.94
CA GLY A 172 10.82 18.97 2.29
C GLY A 172 9.67 18.19 2.90
N TYR A 173 8.54 18.16 2.20
CA TYR A 173 7.40 17.33 2.56
C TYR A 173 6.94 16.46 1.40
N VAL A 174 6.22 15.39 1.72
CA VAL A 174 5.61 14.45 0.76
C VAL A 174 4.10 14.56 0.85
N GLU A 175 3.45 14.65 -0.32
CA GLU A 175 2.00 14.60 -0.44
C GLU A 175 1.48 13.18 -0.65
N SER A 176 2.19 12.40 -1.45
CA SER A 176 1.83 11.00 -1.72
C SER A 176 3.04 10.15 -2.07
N VAL A 177 3.00 8.90 -1.65
CA VAL A 177 3.97 7.85 -1.96
C VAL A 177 3.21 6.69 -2.61
N PRO A 178 3.72 6.04 -3.66
CA PRO A 178 2.97 5.05 -4.43
C PRO A 178 2.54 3.82 -3.61
N ASP A 179 3.39 3.33 -2.74
CA ASP A 179 3.21 2.10 -1.95
C ASP A 179 2.60 2.33 -0.55
N LEU A 180 1.83 3.39 -0.39
CA LEU A 180 1.16 3.76 0.86
C LEU A 180 -0.08 2.91 1.21
N GLY A 181 -0.40 1.84 0.48
CA GLY A 181 -1.65 1.09 0.66
C GLY A 181 -2.02 0.77 2.12
N ARG A 182 -1.04 0.55 2.99
CA ARG A 182 -1.24 0.41 4.44
C ARG A 182 -1.07 1.72 5.21
N ALA A 183 -0.23 2.65 4.74
CA ALA A 183 0.09 3.87 5.47
C ALA A 183 -0.99 4.95 5.35
N LEU A 184 -1.78 4.98 4.28
CA LEU A 184 -2.96 5.85 4.16
C LEU A 184 -4.00 5.59 5.25
N LEU A 185 -4.05 4.36 5.78
CA LEU A 185 -4.99 3.98 6.83
C LEU A 185 -4.47 4.25 8.24
N PHE A 186 -3.19 4.55 8.44
CA PHE A 186 -2.56 4.48 9.76
C PHE A 186 -1.80 5.74 10.21
N GLY A 187 -2.06 6.90 9.65
CA GLY A 187 -1.63 8.15 10.25
C GLY A 187 -0.40 8.82 9.64
N ASP A 188 0.33 9.54 10.47
CA ASP A 188 1.42 10.40 10.05
C ASP A 188 2.68 9.58 9.71
N PHE A 189 3.41 9.98 8.68
CA PHE A 189 4.63 9.28 8.24
C PHE A 189 5.74 10.26 7.88
N ALA A 190 6.96 9.74 7.88
CA ALA A 190 8.14 10.44 7.39
C ALA A 190 9.07 9.47 6.66
N VAL A 191 9.89 10.01 5.79
CA VAL A 191 10.82 9.26 4.95
C VAL A 191 12.25 9.72 5.23
N VAL A 192 13.17 8.77 5.35
CA VAL A 192 14.61 8.99 5.50
C VAL A 192 15.38 8.12 4.51
N SER A 193 16.65 8.42 4.26
CA SER A 193 17.51 7.50 3.51
C SER A 193 17.95 6.32 4.41
N THR A 194 18.23 5.17 3.81
CA THR A 194 18.79 4.00 4.51
C THR A 194 20.05 4.38 5.31
N ASN A 195 20.91 5.25 4.76
CA ASN A 195 22.10 5.72 5.45
C ASN A 195 21.76 6.53 6.71
N SER A 196 20.77 7.40 6.64
CA SER A 196 20.31 8.19 7.79
C SER A 196 19.62 7.32 8.85
N PHE A 197 18.94 6.25 8.42
CA PHE A 197 18.33 5.26 9.30
C PHE A 197 19.37 4.50 10.15
N LEU A 198 20.49 4.12 9.56
CA LEU A 198 21.57 3.41 10.30
C LEU A 198 22.12 4.24 11.46
N ASN A 199 22.08 5.58 11.36
CA ASN A 199 22.53 6.48 12.42
C ASN A 199 21.56 6.55 13.62
N LEU A 200 20.35 6.00 13.51
CA LEU A 200 19.35 6.04 14.60
C LEU A 200 19.65 5.07 15.73
N ASN A 201 20.63 4.15 15.60
CA ASN A 201 20.99 3.15 16.60
C ASN A 201 19.75 2.51 17.25
N ILE A 202 18.86 1.95 16.41
CA ILE A 202 17.62 1.37 16.89
C ILE A 202 17.96 0.03 17.54
N ASN A 203 17.97 0.02 18.88
CA ASN A 203 17.99 -1.23 19.62
C ASN A 203 16.68 -1.98 19.35
N THR A 204 16.80 -3.17 18.81
CA THR A 204 15.68 -4.03 18.40
C THR A 204 14.80 -4.51 19.56
N LEU A 205 15.28 -4.39 20.81
CA LEU A 205 14.53 -4.73 22.01
C LEU A 205 13.27 -3.85 22.13
N GLY A 206 12.11 -4.43 21.82
CA GLY A 206 10.81 -3.80 21.95
C GLY A 206 10.30 -3.00 20.73
N SER A 207 11.07 -2.90 19.66
CA SER A 207 10.63 -2.24 18.43
C SER A 207 10.39 -3.27 17.32
N PHE A 208 9.23 -3.22 16.68
CA PHE A 208 8.97 -4.03 15.49
C PHE A 208 9.50 -3.27 14.27
N ILE A 209 10.53 -3.83 13.65
CA ILE A 209 11.13 -3.31 12.42
C ILE A 209 10.68 -4.22 11.29
N ASN A 210 10.04 -3.68 10.27
CA ASN A 210 9.68 -4.39 9.06
C ASN A 210 10.72 -4.08 7.98
N TYR A 211 11.31 -5.12 7.41
CA TYR A 211 12.18 -5.04 6.24
C TYR A 211 11.37 -5.49 5.04
N GLU A 212 11.24 -4.62 4.05
CA GLU A 212 10.47 -4.88 2.84
C GLU A 212 11.41 -4.80 1.63
N TYR A 213 11.45 -5.87 0.88
CA TYR A 213 12.24 -5.99 -0.34
C TYR A 213 11.28 -6.12 -1.50
N ARG A 214 11.20 -5.08 -2.32
CA ARG A 214 10.35 -5.05 -3.51
C ARG A 214 11.17 -5.37 -4.73
N VAL A 215 10.62 -6.23 -5.58
CA VAL A 215 11.29 -6.73 -6.78
C VAL A 215 10.53 -6.27 -8.00
N LYS A 216 11.23 -5.62 -8.93
CA LYS A 216 10.75 -5.34 -10.28
C LYS A 216 11.42 -6.31 -11.24
N LEU A 217 10.64 -7.22 -11.82
CA LEU A 217 11.15 -8.25 -12.73
C LEU A 217 11.66 -7.65 -14.04
N ASN A 218 12.75 -8.23 -14.56
CA ASN A 218 13.24 -7.88 -15.88
C ASN A 218 12.38 -8.46 -16.99
N ASN A 219 11.64 -9.55 -16.71
CA ASN A 219 10.77 -10.21 -17.66
C ASN A 219 9.50 -10.71 -16.93
N ASP A 220 8.33 -10.28 -17.38
CA ASP A 220 7.02 -10.66 -16.78
C ASP A 220 6.68 -12.15 -16.96
N ASN A 221 7.38 -12.89 -17.84
CA ASN A 221 7.12 -14.31 -18.09
C ASN A 221 7.85 -15.26 -17.14
N ILE A 222 8.62 -14.76 -16.19
CA ILE A 222 9.32 -15.57 -15.20
C ILE A 222 8.31 -16.03 -14.15
N ASN A 223 8.22 -17.35 -13.92
CA ASN A 223 7.50 -17.87 -12.78
C ASN A 223 8.33 -17.68 -11.50
N PHE A 224 8.46 -16.42 -11.09
CA PHE A 224 9.29 -16.00 -9.96
C PHE A 224 8.95 -16.73 -8.67
N LYS A 225 7.67 -17.05 -8.45
CA LYS A 225 7.23 -17.80 -7.27
C LYS A 225 7.89 -19.19 -7.21
N GLN A 226 7.93 -19.88 -8.33
CA GLN A 226 8.55 -21.21 -8.41
C GLN A 226 10.07 -21.14 -8.27
N GLU A 227 10.70 -20.12 -8.84
CA GLU A 227 12.13 -19.88 -8.66
C GLU A 227 12.48 -19.52 -7.20
N LEU A 228 11.65 -18.72 -6.56
CA LEU A 228 11.80 -18.35 -5.15
C LEU A 228 11.69 -19.61 -4.24
N GLU A 229 10.72 -20.47 -4.50
CA GLU A 229 10.56 -21.75 -3.77
C GLU A 229 11.78 -22.66 -3.96
N ASN A 230 12.34 -22.73 -5.18
CA ASN A 230 13.54 -23.51 -5.47
C ASN A 230 14.76 -22.97 -4.71
N ILE A 231 14.92 -21.65 -4.67
CA ILE A 231 16.00 -21.00 -3.93
C ILE A 231 15.86 -21.31 -2.43
N THR A 232 14.65 -21.16 -1.87
CA THR A 232 14.39 -21.41 -0.44
C THR A 232 14.61 -22.87 -0.06
N LYS A 233 14.15 -23.81 -0.88
CA LYS A 233 14.36 -25.27 -0.62
C LYS A 233 15.84 -25.63 -0.63
N ASN A 234 16.61 -25.09 -1.58
CA ASN A 234 18.04 -25.39 -1.67
C ASN A 234 18.86 -24.83 -0.50
N ASP A 235 18.40 -23.72 0.12
CA ASP A 235 19.11 -23.15 1.27
C ASP A 235 18.77 -23.86 2.58
N VAL A 236 17.57 -24.46 2.71
CA VAL A 236 17.17 -25.29 3.89
C VAL A 236 17.84 -26.67 3.92
N TYR A 237 18.27 -27.18 2.77
CA TYR A 237 18.97 -28.49 2.70
C TYR A 237 20.50 -28.36 2.78
N ASN A 238 21.05 -27.14 2.84
CA ASN A 238 22.49 -26.89 2.92
C ASN A 238 22.98 -26.36 4.29
N GLU A 239 22.09 -26.31 5.30
CA GLU A 239 22.41 -26.15 6.72
C GLU A 239 22.33 -27.51 7.42
#